data_79d26f70fb8be7a608fc3efc15d239c0
#
_entry.id   79d26f70fb8be7a608fc3efc15d239c0
#
_cell.length_a   1.000
_cell.length_b   1.000
_cell.length_c   1.000
_cell.angle_alpha   90.00
_cell.angle_beta   90.00
_cell.angle_gamma   90.00
#
_symmetry.space_group_name_H-M   'P 1'
#
loop_
_entity.id
_entity.type
_entity.pdbx_description
1 polymer ?
#
loop_
_entity_poly.entity_id
_entity_poly.type
_entity_poly.pdbx_seq_one_letter_code
_entity_poly.pdbx_strand_id
1 'polypeptide(L)'
;MAEYHPLSRQVGRRIAATRQSHGLSAADLAERLRWPRDTLVNYETGRRRLTVEHVIAIATALGVPPATLLLDDSKLAALITELVHEPSAIDEVLFFLRAREDTPPSQH
;
A
#
# COMPACT_ATOMS: atom_id res chain seq x y z
N MET A 1 0.58 12.51 -27.96
CA MET A 1 -0.43 11.85 -27.09
C MET A 1 0.18 11.62 -25.72
N ALA A 2 -0.52 12.04 -24.68
CA ALA A 2 -0.04 11.80 -23.33
C ALA A 2 -0.06 10.32 -23.01
N GLU A 3 0.99 9.84 -22.35
CA GLU A 3 1.01 8.48 -21.90
C GLU A 3 -0.02 8.29 -20.78
N TYR A 4 -0.62 7.11 -20.75
CA TYR A 4 -1.63 6.77 -19.77
C TYR A 4 -1.23 5.47 -19.06
N HIS A 5 -1.04 5.55 -17.76
CA HIS A 5 -0.62 4.42 -16.93
C HIS A 5 -1.66 4.20 -15.83
N PRO A 6 -2.78 3.50 -16.12
CA PRO A 6 -3.88 3.39 -15.16
C PRO A 6 -3.50 2.74 -13.84
N LEU A 7 -2.68 1.70 -13.86
CA LEU A 7 -2.24 1.07 -12.60
C LEU A 7 -1.33 1.98 -11.79
N SER A 8 -0.38 2.63 -12.45
CA SER A 8 0.49 3.59 -11.77
C SER A 8 -0.33 4.73 -11.18
N ARG A 9 -1.35 5.18 -11.88
CA ARG A 9 -2.21 6.25 -11.39
C ARG A 9 -3.00 5.81 -10.16
N GLN A 10 -3.52 4.59 -10.15
CA GLN A 10 -4.23 4.06 -8.99
C GLN A 10 -3.31 3.94 -7.78
N VAL A 11 -2.14 3.37 -7.98
CA VAL A 11 -1.15 3.24 -6.91
C VAL A 11 -0.70 4.63 -6.44
N GLY A 12 -0.49 5.55 -7.38
CA GLY A 12 -0.12 6.93 -7.05
C GLY A 12 -1.14 7.60 -6.14
N ARG A 13 -2.44 7.40 -6.38
CA ARG A 13 -3.50 7.92 -5.52
C ARG A 13 -3.41 7.35 -4.11
N ARG A 14 -3.12 6.06 -3.99
CA ARG A 14 -2.97 5.44 -2.67
C ARG A 14 -1.75 5.96 -1.95
N ILE A 15 -0.67 6.20 -2.66
CA ILE A 15 0.51 6.83 -2.09
C ILE A 15 0.15 8.20 -1.51
N ALA A 16 -0.53 9.03 -2.30
CA ALA A 16 -0.93 10.36 -1.84
C ALA A 16 -1.87 10.27 -0.63
N ALA A 17 -2.85 9.36 -0.67
CA ALA A 17 -3.79 9.19 0.44
C ALA A 17 -3.08 8.70 1.70
N THR A 18 -2.17 7.75 1.58
CA THR A 18 -1.39 7.23 2.71
C THR A 18 -0.51 8.32 3.29
N ARG A 19 0.16 9.07 2.43
CA ARG A 19 0.99 10.21 2.84
C ARG A 19 0.18 11.21 3.65
N GLN A 20 -0.98 11.58 3.14
CA GLN A 20 -1.85 12.54 3.79
C GLN A 20 -2.36 12.03 5.14
N SER A 21 -2.70 10.74 5.22
CA SER A 21 -3.16 10.14 6.47
C SER A 21 -2.05 10.10 7.53
N HIS A 22 -0.79 10.15 7.11
CA HIS A 22 0.35 10.26 8.02
C HIS A 22 0.75 11.70 8.31
N GLY A 23 -0.01 12.68 7.84
CA GLY A 23 0.26 14.09 8.07
C GLY A 23 1.48 14.62 7.34
N LEU A 24 1.90 13.97 6.26
CA LEU A 24 3.07 14.37 5.49
C LEU A 24 2.68 15.16 4.25
N SER A 25 3.39 16.26 3.99
CA SER A 25 3.29 16.95 2.71
C SER A 25 4.07 16.17 1.64
N ALA A 26 3.84 16.50 0.37
CA ALA A 26 4.63 15.93 -0.70
C ALA A 26 6.11 16.25 -0.53
N ALA A 27 6.42 17.47 -0.10
CA ALA A 27 7.80 17.87 0.16
C ALA A 27 8.43 17.05 1.29
N ASP A 28 7.66 16.75 2.36
CA ASP A 28 8.16 15.94 3.47
C ASP A 28 8.53 14.54 3.02
N LEU A 29 7.66 13.90 2.25
CA LEU A 29 7.92 12.54 1.78
C LEU A 29 9.07 12.52 0.78
N ALA A 30 9.11 13.50 -0.13
CA ALA A 30 10.20 13.61 -1.10
C ALA A 30 11.55 13.78 -0.38
N GLU A 31 11.58 14.55 0.69
CA GLU A 31 12.80 14.72 1.50
C GLU A 31 13.26 13.40 2.11
N ARG A 32 12.33 12.61 2.66
CA ARG A 32 12.65 11.28 3.19
C ARG A 32 13.23 10.36 2.12
N LEU A 33 12.73 10.50 0.89
CA LEU A 33 13.18 9.71 -0.25
C LEU A 33 14.44 10.26 -0.90
N ARG A 34 14.82 11.49 -0.55
CA ARG A 34 15.91 12.23 -1.20
C ARG A 34 15.64 12.41 -2.69
N TRP A 35 14.37 12.65 -3.01
CA TRP A 35 13.93 12.93 -4.38
C TRP A 35 13.50 14.39 -4.49
N PRO A 36 13.58 14.97 -5.70
CA PRO A 36 12.91 16.24 -5.95
C PRO A 36 11.40 16.07 -5.71
N ARG A 37 10.78 17.11 -5.16
CA ARG A 37 9.34 17.07 -4.90
C ARG A 37 8.55 16.73 -6.15
N ASP A 38 8.91 17.31 -7.29
CA ASP A 38 8.19 17.09 -8.55
C ASP A 38 8.26 15.63 -9.00
N THR A 39 9.34 14.93 -8.71
CA THR A 39 9.44 13.50 -9.00
C THR A 39 8.38 12.73 -8.25
N LEU A 40 8.22 12.99 -6.95
CA LEU A 40 7.17 12.33 -6.17
C LEU A 40 5.79 12.68 -6.68
N VAL A 41 5.54 13.97 -6.97
CA VAL A 41 4.24 14.42 -7.48
C VAL A 41 3.91 13.73 -8.80
N ASN A 42 4.89 13.54 -9.66
CA ASN A 42 4.68 12.86 -10.94
C ASN A 42 4.30 11.39 -10.74
N TYR A 43 4.83 10.73 -9.71
CA TYR A 43 4.40 9.38 -9.37
C TYR A 43 3.00 9.35 -8.77
N GLU A 44 2.69 10.28 -7.88
CA GLU A 44 1.37 10.34 -7.25
C GLU A 44 0.25 10.63 -8.24
N THR A 45 0.53 11.40 -9.27
CA THR A 45 -0.47 11.77 -10.28
C THR A 45 -0.53 10.82 -11.46
N GLY A 46 0.37 9.83 -11.53
CA GLY A 46 0.40 8.86 -12.61
C GLY A 46 1.02 9.38 -13.90
N ARG A 47 1.65 10.54 -13.86
CA ARG A 47 2.38 11.09 -15.01
C ARG A 47 3.65 10.30 -15.31
N ARG A 48 4.16 9.63 -14.30
CA ARG A 48 5.36 8.84 -14.41
C ARG A 48 5.04 7.43 -13.93
N ARG A 49 5.50 6.43 -14.70
CA ARG A 49 5.24 5.03 -14.37
C ARG A 49 6.03 4.63 -13.14
N LEU A 50 5.34 3.97 -12.20
CA LEU A 50 5.97 3.44 -11.01
C LEU A 50 6.65 2.10 -11.33
N THR A 51 7.85 1.92 -10.82
CA THR A 51 8.52 0.62 -10.82
C THR A 51 8.34 -0.03 -9.47
N VAL A 52 8.64 -1.32 -9.39
CA VAL A 52 8.60 -2.05 -8.11
C VAL A 52 9.54 -1.40 -7.10
N GLU A 53 10.74 -1.03 -7.53
CA GLU A 53 11.72 -0.38 -6.66
C GLU A 53 11.19 0.94 -6.10
N HIS A 54 10.50 1.72 -6.91
CA HIS A 54 9.93 2.98 -6.45
C HIS A 54 8.82 2.76 -5.43
N VAL A 55 7.96 1.76 -5.66
CA VAL A 55 6.89 1.44 -4.71
C VAL A 55 7.48 1.00 -3.37
N ILE A 56 8.50 0.17 -3.39
CA ILE A 56 9.16 -0.30 -2.17
C ILE A 56 9.81 0.88 -1.44
N ALA A 57 10.51 1.75 -2.16
CA ALA A 57 11.14 2.92 -1.55
C ALA A 57 10.12 3.83 -0.88
N ILE A 58 9.00 4.11 -1.56
CA ILE A 58 7.95 4.97 -1.04
C ILE A 58 7.30 4.33 0.18
N ALA A 59 6.97 3.04 0.12
CA ALA A 59 6.37 2.32 1.24
C ALA A 59 7.29 2.34 2.46
N THR A 60 8.58 2.12 2.26
CA THR A 60 9.58 2.17 3.33
C THR A 60 9.61 3.56 3.97
N ALA A 61 9.62 4.61 3.15
CA ALA A 61 9.64 5.98 3.65
C ALA A 61 8.36 6.34 4.40
N LEU A 62 7.22 5.73 4.02
CA LEU A 62 5.95 5.93 4.71
C LEU A 62 5.79 5.03 5.94
N GLY A 63 6.64 4.02 6.09
CA GLY A 63 6.53 3.06 7.18
C GLY A 63 5.38 2.09 7.03
N VAL A 64 4.98 1.77 5.80
CA VAL A 64 3.90 0.82 5.51
C VAL A 64 4.42 -0.32 4.65
N PRO A 65 3.77 -1.51 4.71
CA PRO A 65 4.10 -2.59 3.78
C PRO A 65 3.81 -2.18 2.34
N PRO A 66 4.67 -2.55 1.37
CA PRO A 66 4.39 -2.24 -0.04
C PRO A 66 3.03 -2.75 -0.51
N ALA A 67 2.58 -3.90 0.01
CA ALA A 67 1.30 -4.47 -0.35
C ALA A 67 0.12 -3.51 -0.10
N THR A 68 0.21 -2.67 0.94
CA THR A 68 -0.89 -1.74 1.24
C THR A 68 -1.07 -0.67 0.17
N LEU A 69 -0.01 -0.38 -0.58
CA LEU A 69 -0.09 0.58 -1.69
C LEU A 69 -0.63 -0.07 -2.97
N LEU A 70 -0.57 -1.40 -3.05
CA LEU A 70 -0.96 -2.14 -4.25
C LEU A 70 -2.36 -2.72 -4.17
N LEU A 71 -2.96 -2.78 -2.97
CA LEU A 71 -4.28 -3.37 -2.78
C LEU A 71 -5.38 -2.35 -2.98
N ASP A 72 -6.46 -2.79 -3.64
CA ASP A 72 -7.65 -1.96 -3.81
C ASP A 72 -8.54 -1.94 -2.57
N ASP A 73 -8.46 -2.97 -1.76
CA ASP A 73 -9.34 -3.14 -0.62
C ASP A 73 -8.71 -2.54 0.63
N SER A 74 -9.34 -1.49 1.17
CA SER A 74 -8.81 -0.80 2.34
C SER A 74 -8.85 -1.66 3.61
N LYS A 75 -9.82 -2.57 3.72
CA LYS A 75 -9.90 -3.48 4.86
C LYS A 75 -8.76 -4.50 4.81
N LEU A 76 -8.49 -5.02 3.61
CA LEU A 76 -7.39 -5.97 3.44
C LEU A 76 -6.06 -5.28 3.68
N ALA A 77 -5.89 -4.07 3.18
CA ALA A 77 -4.68 -3.28 3.43
C ALA A 77 -4.48 -3.04 4.93
N ALA A 78 -5.55 -2.70 5.65
CA ALA A 78 -5.50 -2.50 7.09
C ALA A 78 -5.12 -3.80 7.82
N LEU A 79 -5.69 -4.93 7.41
CA LEU A 79 -5.36 -6.22 8.00
C LEU A 79 -3.88 -6.56 7.79
N ILE A 80 -3.36 -6.36 6.60
CA ILE A 80 -1.95 -6.63 6.32
C ILE A 80 -1.07 -5.74 7.19
N THR A 81 -1.42 -4.47 7.34
CA THR A 81 -0.67 -3.55 8.19
C THR A 81 -0.63 -4.05 9.64
N GLU A 82 -1.79 -4.48 10.16
CA GLU A 82 -1.85 -5.03 11.52
C GLU A 82 -0.99 -6.27 11.66
N LEU A 83 -1.04 -7.19 10.70
CA LEU A 83 -0.26 -8.42 10.74
C LEU A 83 1.24 -8.16 10.65
N VAL A 84 1.64 -7.12 9.93
CA VAL A 84 3.07 -6.75 9.86
C VAL A 84 3.55 -6.22 11.21
N HIS A 85 2.71 -5.46 11.92
CA HIS A 85 3.06 -4.95 13.24
C HIS A 85 2.96 -6.01 14.34
N GLU A 86 2.17 -7.05 14.13
CA GLU A 86 1.95 -8.11 15.10
C GLU A 86 2.12 -9.48 14.42
N PRO A 87 3.36 -9.86 14.04
CA PRO A 87 3.57 -11.08 13.27
C PRO A 87 3.10 -12.35 13.97
N SER A 88 3.07 -12.35 15.30
CA SER A 88 2.59 -13.51 16.05
C SER A 88 1.12 -13.83 15.78
N ALA A 89 0.35 -12.83 15.34
CA ALA A 89 -1.06 -13.03 15.00
C ALA A 89 -1.26 -13.76 13.68
N ILE A 90 -0.24 -13.85 12.83
CA ILE A 90 -0.37 -14.48 11.53
C ILE A 90 -0.80 -15.94 11.67
N ASP A 91 -0.16 -16.69 12.56
CA ASP A 91 -0.49 -18.09 12.75
C ASP A 91 -1.90 -18.27 13.30
N GLU A 92 -2.32 -17.37 14.20
CA GLU A 92 -3.68 -17.40 14.73
C GLU A 92 -4.71 -17.16 13.64
N VAL A 93 -4.49 -16.17 12.79
CA VAL A 93 -5.38 -15.86 11.68
C VAL A 93 -5.43 -17.03 10.70
N LEU A 94 -4.28 -17.60 10.34
CA LEU A 94 -4.23 -18.75 9.44
C LEU A 94 -4.96 -19.95 10.04
N PHE A 95 -4.76 -20.22 11.32
CA PHE A 95 -5.46 -21.29 12.01
C PHE A 95 -6.97 -21.09 11.97
N PHE A 96 -7.43 -19.88 12.26
CA PHE A 96 -8.85 -19.54 12.23
C PHE A 96 -9.45 -19.75 10.84
N LEU A 97 -8.75 -19.29 9.80
CA LEU A 97 -9.26 -19.43 8.43
C LEU A 97 -9.31 -20.89 8.00
N ARG A 98 -8.31 -21.69 8.36
CA ARG A 98 -8.29 -23.13 8.05
C ARG A 98 -9.35 -23.89 8.82
N ALA A 99 -9.59 -23.53 10.06
CA ALA A 99 -10.65 -24.13 10.86
C ALA A 99 -12.02 -23.90 10.22
N ARG A 100 -12.23 -22.74 9.61
CA ARG A 100 -13.47 -22.47 8.88
C ARG A 100 -13.64 -23.36 7.68
N GLU A 101 -12.55 -23.66 6.96
CA GLU A 101 -12.58 -24.55 5.81
C GLU A 101 -12.94 -25.98 6.22
N ASP A 102 -12.48 -26.42 7.40
CA ASP A 102 -12.78 -27.76 7.93
C ASP A 102 -14.19 -27.86 8.48
N THR A 103 -14.89 -26.75 8.66
CA THR A 103 -16.26 -26.76 9.15
C THR A 103 -17.19 -27.11 7.99
N PRO A 104 -18.12 -28.06 8.16
CA PRO A 104 -19.09 -28.35 7.11
C PRO A 104 -19.87 -27.11 6.71
N PRO A 105 -20.29 -27.01 5.44
CA PRO A 105 -21.11 -25.91 5.01
C PRO A 105 -22.32 -25.75 5.90
N SER A 106 -22.72 -24.51 6.14
CA SER A 106 -23.87 -24.24 6.96
C SER A 106 -25.10 -24.93 6.38
N GLN A 107 -25.85 -25.57 7.24
CA GLN A 107 -27.09 -26.24 6.84
C GLN A 107 -28.22 -25.25 6.96
N HIS A 108 -28.86 -24.98 5.87
CA HIS A 108 -29.98 -24.05 5.83
C HIS A 108 -31.21 -24.72 5.30
#